data_e3b7ad283e634770ea16949d8f24ee97
#
_entry.id   e3b7ad283e634770ea16949d8f24ee97
#
_cell.length_a   1.000
_cell.length_b   1.000
_cell.length_c   1.000
_cell.angle_alpha   90.00
_cell.angle_beta   90.00
_cell.angle_gamma   90.00
#
_symmetry.space_group_name_H-M   'P 1'
#
loop_
_entity.id
_entity.type
_entity.pdbx_description
1 polymer ?
#
loop_
_entity_poly.entity_id
_entity_poly.type
_entity_poly.pdbx_seq_one_letter_code
_entity_poly.pdbx_strand_id
1 'polypeptide(L)'
;MFSGLLGGRSEFLLPTGGAMMGEMCVIADESGLQGLGGVMGGAASGVTLETANVFIESALFDPVRTAATGRKLGILSDARYRFERGVDPAFAGLGMEMATRLILDLCGGEASEPVIAGAEPTWQRDLSFRPARVQQLGGLDVPEDEQVRILEGLGCGVSAR
;
A
#
# COMPACT_ATOMS: atom_id res chain seq x y z
N MET A 1 -5.47 14.69 3.71
CA MET A 1 -4.51 14.37 2.63
C MET A 1 -5.27 13.93 1.40
N PHE A 2 -5.14 14.64 0.29
CA PHE A 2 -5.85 14.29 -0.94
C PHE A 2 -4.93 13.43 -1.81
N SER A 3 -5.21 12.15 -1.96
CA SER A 3 -4.66 11.38 -3.07
C SER A 3 -5.44 11.75 -4.33
N GLY A 4 -4.90 12.64 -5.15
CA GLY A 4 -5.52 13.09 -6.39
C GLY A 4 -5.07 12.24 -7.58
N LEU A 5 -6.03 11.84 -8.45
CA LEU A 5 -5.73 11.42 -9.81
C LEU A 5 -5.51 12.71 -10.62
N LEU A 6 -4.28 12.95 -11.06
CA LEU A 6 -4.02 14.03 -12.00
C LEU A 6 -4.40 13.58 -13.42
N GLY A 7 -5.53 14.07 -13.90
CA GLY A 7 -5.94 14.02 -15.29
C GLY A 7 -5.35 15.14 -16.15
N GLY A 8 -4.10 15.56 -15.91
CA GLY A 8 -3.42 16.61 -16.64
C GLY A 8 -1.93 16.27 -16.83
N ARG A 9 -1.32 16.83 -17.87
CA ARG A 9 0.12 16.72 -18.10
C ARG A 9 0.86 17.59 -17.06
N SER A 10 1.13 17.01 -15.90
CA SER A 10 2.05 17.59 -14.92
C SER A 10 3.36 16.82 -15.01
N GLU A 11 4.43 17.50 -15.39
CA GLU A 11 5.77 16.94 -15.38
C GLU A 11 6.34 17.09 -13.97
N PHE A 12 6.60 15.98 -13.32
CA PHE A 12 7.30 15.94 -12.04
C PHE A 12 8.68 15.31 -12.27
N LEU A 13 9.71 16.06 -11.97
CA LEU A 13 11.08 15.56 -12.02
C LEU A 13 11.33 14.67 -10.79
N LEU A 14 11.40 13.38 -11.04
CA LEU A 14 11.88 12.43 -10.03
C LEU A 14 13.37 12.62 -9.78
N PRO A 15 13.91 12.17 -8.64
CA PRO A 15 15.35 12.18 -8.38
C PRO A 15 16.18 11.48 -9.49
N THR A 16 15.53 10.63 -10.28
CA THR A 16 16.11 9.91 -11.43
C THR A 16 15.94 10.63 -12.77
N GLY A 17 15.35 11.83 -12.80
CA GLY A 17 15.11 12.58 -14.04
C GLY A 17 13.95 12.04 -14.91
N GLY A 18 13.12 11.13 -14.41
CA GLY A 18 11.97 10.60 -15.14
C GLY A 18 10.76 11.55 -15.14
N ALA A 19 9.99 11.58 -16.24
CA ALA A 19 8.75 12.32 -16.34
C ALA A 19 7.54 11.51 -15.90
N MET A 20 6.59 12.12 -15.17
CA MET A 20 5.32 11.50 -14.77
C MET A 20 4.29 11.51 -15.89
N MET A 21 3.49 10.48 -15.97
CA MET A 21 2.33 10.37 -16.85
C MET A 21 1.03 10.22 -16.06
N GLY A 22 -0.09 10.75 -16.57
CA GLY A 22 -1.35 11.02 -15.91
C GLY A 22 -2.14 9.87 -15.27
N GLU A 23 -1.56 8.66 -15.16
CA GLU A 23 -2.20 7.51 -14.51
C GLU A 23 -1.54 7.10 -13.19
N MET A 24 -0.50 7.83 -12.76
CA MET A 24 0.25 7.53 -11.55
C MET A 24 -0.45 8.09 -10.32
N CYS A 25 -0.44 7.33 -9.21
CA CYS A 25 -0.87 7.84 -7.93
C CYS A 25 0.22 8.76 -7.36
N VAL A 26 -0.16 9.96 -6.99
CA VAL A 26 0.76 10.96 -6.44
C VAL A 26 0.27 11.51 -5.11
N ILE A 27 1.21 11.91 -4.29
CA ILE A 27 0.99 12.68 -3.09
C ILE A 27 1.35 14.12 -3.43
N ALA A 28 0.44 15.05 -3.15
CA ALA A 28 0.62 16.46 -3.48
C ALA A 28 0.03 17.36 -2.39
N ASP A 29 0.56 18.54 -2.26
CA ASP A 29 0.06 19.64 -1.45
C ASP A 29 0.00 20.94 -2.25
N GLU A 30 -0.16 22.08 -1.59
CA GLU A 30 -0.24 23.41 -2.22
C GLU A 30 1.06 23.81 -2.93
N SER A 31 2.19 23.26 -2.53
CA SER A 31 3.50 23.51 -3.14
C SER A 31 3.78 22.61 -4.36
N GLY A 32 2.94 21.59 -4.58
CA GLY A 32 3.03 20.69 -5.72
C GLY A 32 3.16 19.22 -5.33
N LEU A 33 3.86 18.47 -6.16
CA LEU A 33 4.00 17.03 -6.02
C LEU A 33 5.08 16.67 -4.99
N GLN A 34 4.71 15.90 -3.97
CA GLN A 34 5.58 15.50 -2.86
C GLN A 34 6.10 14.06 -2.99
N GLY A 35 5.46 13.24 -3.81
CA GLY A 35 5.90 11.87 -4.00
C GLY A 35 5.01 11.03 -4.91
N LEU A 36 5.48 9.82 -5.20
CA LEU A 36 4.75 8.76 -5.91
C LEU A 36 4.20 7.79 -4.87
N GLY A 37 2.87 7.72 -4.79
CA GLY A 37 2.16 6.89 -3.81
C GLY A 37 2.59 5.43 -3.84
N GLY A 38 3.13 4.95 -2.73
CA GLY A 38 3.60 3.58 -2.56
C GLY A 38 4.87 3.22 -3.34
N VAL A 39 5.58 4.19 -3.94
CA VAL A 39 6.77 3.95 -4.75
C VAL A 39 7.99 4.71 -4.23
N MET A 40 7.91 6.05 -4.18
CA MET A 40 9.06 6.89 -3.81
C MET A 40 8.62 8.30 -3.41
N GLY A 41 9.25 8.86 -2.37
CA GLY A 41 9.12 10.25 -1.99
C GLY A 41 9.79 11.21 -2.98
N GLY A 42 9.38 12.47 -2.95
CA GLY A 42 9.98 13.54 -3.76
C GLY A 42 11.30 14.04 -3.17
N ALA A 43 12.17 14.57 -4.03
CA ALA A 43 13.45 15.12 -3.60
C ALA A 43 13.31 16.40 -2.79
N ALA A 44 12.31 17.23 -3.12
CA ALA A 44 12.08 18.53 -2.45
C ALA A 44 11.46 18.38 -1.06
N SER A 45 10.70 17.31 -0.81
CA SER A 45 10.05 17.02 0.47
C SER A 45 10.83 16.07 1.35
N GLY A 46 12.01 15.63 0.91
CA GLY A 46 12.89 14.75 1.68
C GLY A 46 13.43 15.43 2.95
N VAL A 47 13.60 14.66 4.01
CA VAL A 47 14.19 15.16 5.28
C VAL A 47 15.67 15.49 5.10
N THR A 48 16.12 16.55 5.78
CA THR A 48 17.51 16.97 5.87
C THR A 48 17.96 17.01 7.34
N LEU A 49 19.22 17.36 7.57
CA LEU A 49 19.73 17.51 8.94
C LEU A 49 19.11 18.69 9.69
N GLU A 50 18.55 19.66 8.97
CA GLU A 50 17.87 20.84 9.53
C GLU A 50 16.35 20.63 9.69
N THR A 51 15.81 19.49 9.29
CA THR A 51 14.37 19.21 9.39
C THR A 51 13.95 19.10 10.83
N ALA A 52 13.10 20.03 11.29
CA ALA A 52 12.53 20.05 12.64
C ALA A 52 11.11 19.51 12.72
N ASN A 53 10.32 19.68 11.65
CA ASN A 53 8.93 19.21 11.58
C ASN A 53 8.81 18.18 10.47
N VAL A 54 8.11 17.08 10.76
CA VAL A 54 7.89 16.00 9.80
C VAL A 54 6.40 15.74 9.65
N PHE A 55 6.01 15.37 8.44
CA PHE A 55 4.69 14.85 8.15
C PHE A 55 4.81 13.34 7.92
N ILE A 56 4.06 12.57 8.71
CA ILE A 56 4.04 11.12 8.61
C ILE A 56 2.82 10.69 7.80
N GLU A 57 3.04 9.84 6.81
CA GLU A 57 1.99 9.22 6.02
C GLU A 57 1.92 7.72 6.31
N SER A 58 0.71 7.24 6.58
CA SER A 58 0.38 5.83 6.57
C SER A 58 -0.85 5.64 5.70
N ALA A 59 -0.70 5.03 4.55
CA ALA A 59 -1.73 5.01 3.52
C ALA A 59 -1.86 3.65 2.84
N LEU A 60 -2.98 3.47 2.12
CA LEU A 60 -3.21 2.36 1.22
C LEU A 60 -3.12 2.85 -0.22
N PHE A 61 -2.40 2.12 -1.04
CA PHE A 61 -2.30 2.38 -2.49
C PHE A 61 -2.77 1.16 -3.27
N ASP A 62 -3.36 1.41 -4.44
CA ASP A 62 -3.76 0.33 -5.34
C ASP A 62 -2.53 -0.46 -5.81
N PRO A 63 -2.45 -1.78 -5.53
CA PRO A 63 -1.27 -2.57 -5.82
C PRO A 63 -0.94 -2.65 -7.32
N VAL A 64 -1.97 -2.71 -8.17
CA VAL A 64 -1.80 -2.83 -9.62
C VAL A 64 -1.22 -1.53 -10.18
N ARG A 65 -1.74 -0.40 -9.73
CA ARG A 65 -1.27 0.93 -10.12
C ARG A 65 0.16 1.19 -9.62
N THR A 66 0.45 0.83 -8.38
CA THR A 66 1.80 0.91 -7.80
C THR A 66 2.80 0.08 -8.61
N ALA A 67 2.46 -1.16 -8.95
CA ALA A 67 3.27 -2.02 -9.78
C ALA A 67 3.50 -1.44 -11.19
N ALA A 68 2.43 -0.92 -11.82
CA ALA A 68 2.51 -0.31 -13.15
C ALA A 68 3.41 0.93 -13.13
N THR A 69 3.24 1.81 -12.13
CA THR A 69 4.07 3.01 -11.94
C THR A 69 5.54 2.66 -11.81
N GLY A 70 5.85 1.74 -10.91
CA GLY A 70 7.24 1.33 -10.68
C GLY A 70 7.89 0.68 -11.91
N ARG A 71 7.16 -0.15 -12.65
CA ARG A 71 7.66 -0.73 -13.92
C ARG A 71 7.92 0.34 -14.97
N LYS A 72 6.97 1.27 -15.15
CA LYS A 72 7.06 2.31 -16.16
C LYS A 72 8.22 3.27 -15.93
N LEU A 73 8.56 3.53 -14.68
CA LEU A 73 9.66 4.43 -14.29
C LEU A 73 10.97 3.68 -14.01
N GLY A 74 10.98 2.36 -14.04
CA GLY A 74 12.17 1.56 -13.72
C GLY A 74 12.61 1.68 -12.25
N ILE A 75 11.70 2.09 -11.34
CA ILE A 75 12.02 2.29 -9.92
C ILE A 75 11.84 1.00 -9.15
N LEU A 76 12.88 0.59 -8.45
CA LEU A 76 12.86 -0.49 -7.46
C LEU A 76 13.06 0.13 -6.08
N SER A 77 12.06 0.00 -5.21
CA SER A 77 12.12 0.47 -3.83
C SER A 77 11.46 -0.54 -2.90
N ASP A 78 11.82 -0.52 -1.62
CA ASP A 78 11.19 -1.36 -0.60
C ASP A 78 9.71 -1.02 -0.44
N ALA A 79 9.34 0.25 -0.57
CA ALA A 79 7.95 0.69 -0.57
C ALA A 79 7.18 0.03 -1.70
N ARG A 80 7.65 0.16 -2.93
CA ARG A 80 7.03 -0.49 -4.09
C ARG A 80 6.90 -1.99 -3.90
N TYR A 81 7.97 -2.66 -3.46
CA TYR A 81 7.97 -4.12 -3.23
C TYR A 81 6.84 -4.58 -2.31
N ARG A 82 6.53 -3.79 -1.27
CA ARG A 82 5.45 -4.10 -0.32
C ARG A 82 4.08 -3.73 -0.89
N PHE A 83 3.92 -2.50 -1.37
CA PHE A 83 2.64 -1.99 -1.84
C PHE A 83 2.13 -2.67 -3.11
N GLU A 84 3.01 -3.08 -4.04
CA GLU A 84 2.58 -3.79 -5.24
C GLU A 84 2.03 -5.21 -4.97
N ARG A 85 2.31 -5.76 -3.80
CA ARG A 85 1.76 -7.05 -3.32
C ARG A 85 0.52 -6.89 -2.46
N GLY A 86 0.21 -5.69 -2.09
CA GLY A 86 -0.83 -5.35 -1.12
C GLY A 86 -0.31 -5.35 0.31
N VAL A 87 -0.87 -4.45 1.11
CA VAL A 87 -0.64 -4.34 2.55
C VAL A 87 -1.97 -4.54 3.27
N ASP A 88 -1.92 -4.87 4.55
CA ASP A 88 -3.12 -5.05 5.36
C ASP A 88 -3.87 -3.71 5.48
N PRO A 89 -5.12 -3.60 4.98
CA PRO A 89 -5.91 -2.39 5.07
C PRO A 89 -6.15 -1.91 6.50
N ALA A 90 -6.32 -2.83 7.44
CA ALA A 90 -6.58 -2.51 8.84
C ALA A 90 -5.33 -1.98 9.57
N PHE A 91 -4.14 -2.13 8.99
CA PHE A 91 -2.88 -1.74 9.63
C PHE A 91 -2.56 -0.25 9.49
N ALA A 92 -3.23 0.50 8.62
CA ALA A 92 -2.87 1.90 8.35
C ALA A 92 -2.90 2.79 9.60
N GLY A 93 -3.95 2.67 10.43
CA GLY A 93 -4.06 3.42 11.69
C GLY A 93 -2.99 3.01 12.71
N LEU A 94 -2.86 1.72 12.96
CA LEU A 94 -1.86 1.18 13.88
C LEU A 94 -0.43 1.51 13.40
N GLY A 95 -0.18 1.43 12.11
CA GLY A 95 1.11 1.79 11.51
C GLY A 95 1.47 3.26 11.73
N MET A 96 0.49 4.16 11.65
CA MET A 96 0.66 5.58 11.98
C MET A 96 1.05 5.77 13.46
N GLU A 97 0.33 5.13 14.37
CA GLU A 97 0.64 5.22 15.80
C GLU A 97 2.03 4.70 16.13
N MET A 98 2.40 3.53 15.57
CA MET A 98 3.73 2.93 15.76
C MET A 98 4.85 3.81 15.23
N ALA A 99 4.69 4.36 14.02
CA ALA A 99 5.69 5.25 13.42
C ALA A 99 5.84 6.54 14.22
N THR A 100 4.73 7.16 14.64
CA THR A 100 4.75 8.36 15.47
C THR A 100 5.45 8.09 16.78
N ARG A 101 5.11 7.01 17.47
CA ARG A 101 5.75 6.65 18.74
C ARG A 101 7.25 6.43 18.58
N LEU A 102 7.67 5.72 17.54
CA LEU A 102 9.09 5.50 17.28
C LEU A 102 9.86 6.80 17.04
N ILE A 103 9.27 7.76 16.32
CA ILE A 103 9.91 9.06 16.10
C ILE A 103 10.00 9.85 17.40
N LEU A 104 8.94 9.86 18.21
CA LEU A 104 8.96 10.53 19.51
C LEU A 104 10.01 9.92 20.47
N ASP A 105 10.12 8.59 20.47
CA ASP A 105 11.09 7.88 21.31
C ASP A 105 12.54 8.17 20.88
N LEU A 106 12.81 8.33 19.59
CA LEU A 106 14.16 8.53 19.05
C LEU A 106 14.56 10.01 18.95
N CYS A 107 13.63 10.89 18.63
CA CYS A 107 13.89 12.30 18.30
C CYS A 107 13.25 13.26 19.30
N GLY A 108 12.31 12.81 20.12
CA GLY A 108 11.50 13.70 20.94
C GLY A 108 10.47 14.47 20.12
N GLY A 109 9.98 15.57 20.69
CA GLY A 109 9.01 16.45 20.03
C GLY A 109 7.58 16.24 20.51
N GLU A 110 6.63 16.78 19.75
CA GLU A 110 5.19 16.70 20.03
C GLU A 110 4.45 16.23 18.78
N ALA A 111 3.53 15.30 18.95
CA ALA A 111 2.65 14.84 17.88
C ALA A 111 1.39 15.68 17.82
N SER A 112 0.92 15.99 16.62
CA SER A 112 -0.43 16.52 16.40
C SER A 112 -1.48 15.42 16.43
N GLU A 113 -2.76 15.80 16.44
CA GLU A 113 -3.85 14.86 16.22
C GLU A 113 -3.72 14.24 14.81
N PRO A 114 -3.95 12.92 14.69
CA PRO A 114 -3.94 12.26 13.40
C PRO A 114 -5.15 12.68 12.55
N VAL A 115 -4.92 12.89 11.27
CA VAL A 115 -5.99 13.16 10.30
C VAL A 115 -6.23 11.90 9.48
N ILE A 116 -7.46 11.38 9.53
CA ILE A 116 -7.86 10.18 8.78
C ILE A 116 -8.74 10.63 7.61
N ALA A 117 -8.38 10.21 6.41
CA ALA A 117 -9.16 10.47 5.20
C ALA A 117 -9.44 9.15 4.46
N GLY A 118 -10.67 9.02 3.96
CA GLY A 118 -11.15 7.79 3.34
C GLY A 118 -11.76 6.82 4.33
N ALA A 119 -11.96 5.60 3.89
CA ALA A 119 -12.49 4.50 4.69
C ALA A 119 -11.63 3.25 4.50
N GLU A 120 -11.60 2.40 5.52
CA GLU A 120 -10.98 1.09 5.42
C GLU A 120 -11.71 0.26 4.34
N PRO A 121 -11.02 -0.22 3.32
CA PRO A 121 -11.67 -1.02 2.28
C PRO A 121 -12.07 -2.39 2.82
N THR A 122 -13.23 -2.87 2.40
CA THR A 122 -13.67 -4.24 2.69
C THR A 122 -12.76 -5.20 1.92
N TRP A 123 -11.99 -5.99 2.66
CA TRP A 123 -11.07 -6.98 2.09
C TRP A 123 -11.68 -8.39 2.03
N GLN A 124 -12.72 -8.65 2.81
CA GLN A 124 -13.42 -9.93 2.84
C GLN A 124 -14.10 -10.19 1.50
N ARG A 125 -13.95 -11.39 1.00
CA ARG A 125 -14.55 -11.82 -0.27
C ARG A 125 -14.94 -13.29 -0.23
N ASP A 126 -16.01 -13.62 -0.92
CA ASP A 126 -16.43 -15.00 -1.14
C ASP A 126 -15.76 -15.56 -2.39
N LEU A 127 -15.24 -16.76 -2.28
CA LEU A 127 -14.64 -17.48 -3.39
C LEU A 127 -15.36 -18.82 -3.57
N SER A 128 -15.77 -19.11 -4.81
CA SER A 128 -16.29 -20.43 -5.16
C SER A 128 -15.14 -21.41 -5.34
N PHE A 129 -15.07 -22.39 -4.46
CA PHE A 129 -14.07 -23.45 -4.49
C PHE A 129 -14.69 -24.77 -4.96
N ARG A 130 -14.01 -25.48 -5.85
CA ARG A 130 -14.41 -26.81 -6.35
C ARG A 130 -13.42 -27.84 -5.86
N PRO A 131 -13.79 -28.74 -4.93
CA PRO A 131 -12.87 -29.73 -4.34
C PRO A 131 -12.13 -30.59 -5.37
N ALA A 132 -12.81 -31.01 -6.44
CA ALA A 132 -12.20 -31.82 -7.49
C ALA A 132 -11.00 -31.14 -8.19
N ARG A 133 -10.88 -29.79 -8.10
CA ARG A 133 -9.74 -29.08 -8.69
C ARG A 133 -8.42 -29.33 -7.97
N VAL A 134 -8.46 -29.76 -6.72
CA VAL A 134 -7.24 -30.13 -5.97
C VAL A 134 -6.53 -31.27 -6.70
N GLN A 135 -7.27 -32.32 -7.03
CA GLN A 135 -6.70 -33.45 -7.78
C GLN A 135 -6.38 -33.05 -9.23
N GLN A 136 -7.28 -32.34 -9.92
CA GLN A 136 -7.11 -32.00 -11.33
C GLN A 136 -5.89 -31.09 -11.60
N LEU A 137 -5.61 -30.13 -10.73
CA LEU A 137 -4.52 -29.17 -10.88
C LEU A 137 -3.29 -29.50 -10.04
N GLY A 138 -3.51 -30.00 -8.82
CA GLY A 138 -2.43 -30.33 -7.88
C GLY A 138 -1.94 -31.75 -7.97
N GLY A 139 -2.71 -32.65 -8.60
CA GLY A 139 -2.38 -34.07 -8.71
C GLY A 139 -2.49 -34.84 -7.39
N LEU A 140 -3.02 -34.22 -6.33
CA LEU A 140 -3.17 -34.82 -5.01
C LEU A 140 -4.61 -35.25 -4.79
N ASP A 141 -4.80 -36.48 -4.34
CA ASP A 141 -6.09 -36.99 -3.90
C ASP A 141 -6.26 -36.69 -2.40
N VAL A 142 -6.92 -35.56 -2.12
CA VAL A 142 -7.20 -35.10 -0.75
C VAL A 142 -8.70 -35.16 -0.52
N PRO A 143 -9.18 -35.92 0.50
CA PRO A 143 -10.61 -35.98 0.84
C PRO A 143 -11.20 -34.60 1.10
N GLU A 144 -12.49 -34.39 0.77
CA GLU A 144 -13.15 -33.08 0.87
C GLU A 144 -13.17 -32.54 2.31
N ASP A 145 -13.39 -33.41 3.31
CA ASP A 145 -13.35 -33.07 4.72
C ASP A 145 -11.97 -32.53 5.15
N GLU A 146 -10.90 -33.15 4.63
CA GLU A 146 -9.54 -32.68 4.89
C GLU A 146 -9.25 -31.34 4.19
N GLN A 147 -9.77 -31.13 2.96
CA GLN A 147 -9.67 -29.84 2.28
C GLN A 147 -10.37 -28.74 3.08
N VAL A 148 -11.58 -29.01 3.60
CA VAL A 148 -12.32 -28.08 4.47
C VAL A 148 -11.51 -27.76 5.72
N ARG A 149 -11.00 -28.80 6.41
CA ARG A 149 -10.19 -28.62 7.62
C ARG A 149 -8.96 -27.73 7.38
N ILE A 150 -8.29 -27.89 6.24
CA ILE A 150 -7.14 -27.07 5.86
C ILE A 150 -7.56 -25.62 5.65
N LEU A 151 -8.65 -25.37 4.92
CA LEU A 151 -9.15 -24.02 4.66
C LEU A 151 -9.58 -23.31 5.94
N GLU A 152 -10.29 -24.00 6.82
CA GLU A 152 -10.67 -23.46 8.14
C GLU A 152 -9.46 -23.17 9.02
N GLY A 153 -8.44 -24.03 8.99
CA GLY A 153 -7.17 -23.82 9.67
C GLY A 153 -6.40 -22.59 9.16
N LEU A 154 -6.67 -22.14 7.94
CA LEU A 154 -6.13 -20.92 7.35
C LEU A 154 -7.03 -19.68 7.61
N GLY A 155 -8.11 -19.84 8.37
CA GLY A 155 -9.02 -18.75 8.73
C GLY A 155 -10.14 -18.50 7.72
N CYS A 156 -10.36 -19.39 6.74
CA CYS A 156 -11.48 -19.29 5.82
C CYS A 156 -12.76 -19.79 6.49
N GLY A 157 -13.88 -19.07 6.33
CA GLY A 157 -15.20 -19.63 6.61
C GLY A 157 -15.66 -20.48 5.42
N VAL A 158 -15.94 -21.78 5.66
CA VAL A 158 -16.38 -22.68 4.60
C VAL A 158 -17.88 -22.95 4.73
N SER A 159 -18.63 -22.75 3.65
CA SER A 159 -20.04 -23.10 3.57
C SER A 159 -20.32 -23.91 2.29
N ALA A 160 -21.02 -25.01 2.44
CA ALA A 160 -21.53 -25.75 1.29
C ALA A 160 -22.68 -24.96 0.62
N ARG A 161 -22.68 -24.91 -0.71
CA ARG A 161 -23.81 -24.40 -1.51
C ARG A 161 -24.52 -25.53 -2.19
#